data_9424a11c8638a027f639b11b4ae5c380
#
_entry.id   9424a11c8638a027f639b11b4ae5c380
#
_cell.length_a   1.000
_cell.length_b   1.000
_cell.length_c   1.000
_cell.angle_alpha   90.00
_cell.angle_beta   90.00
_cell.angle_gamma   90.00
#
_symmetry.space_group_name_H-M   'P 1'
#
loop_
_entity.id
_entity.type
_entity.pdbx_description
1 polymer ?
#
loop_
_entity_poly.entity_id
_entity_poly.type
_entity_poly.pdbx_seq_one_letter_code
_entity_poly.pdbx_strand_id
1 'polypeptide(L)'
;MLDNDKQSVPGLIVDRMRCPRCGSPVEDHAADVVCEGGHRFAKREGFVDFSTVMDKVGSTERTLTSFGYEWNAFDEVRDEDEHFAEIYFRDLDLDGLRSKVGLDAGCGKGRFTRILADHLAAEVALDGSSAVEAAARNLRGHSNVTVVQADLRDAPFAPGSFDFISSLGVLHHLDDPFEGFRRLVDYLAPKGQILLYLYSRPAQRGVRSVALDAATAVRTVTVRLPHRTLKALSTPIAALLYASFVLPGRWGDRRKIAALAGLPMDTYRDKPFRSLVLDTFDRLSAPVEYRYTWEELAPWFTATGLEVDAARDETGWFILAHRP
;
A
#
# COMPACT_ATOMS: atom_id res chain seq x y z
N MET A 1 1.08 -28.21 -21.84
CA MET A 1 -0.08 -27.36 -22.17
C MET A 1 -0.50 -26.74 -20.86
N LEU A 2 0.00 -25.56 -20.54
CA LEU A 2 -0.42 -24.80 -19.37
C LEU A 2 -1.70 -24.10 -19.79
N ASP A 3 -2.81 -24.55 -19.23
CA ASP A 3 -4.12 -23.91 -19.36
C ASP A 3 -3.98 -22.48 -18.85
N ASN A 4 -4.13 -21.55 -19.76
CA ASN A 4 -4.02 -20.11 -19.51
C ASN A 4 -5.33 -19.72 -18.83
N ASP A 5 -5.46 -20.01 -17.52
CA ASP A 5 -6.59 -19.60 -16.70
C ASP A 5 -6.65 -18.06 -16.70
N LYS A 6 -7.31 -17.53 -17.71
CA LYS A 6 -7.76 -16.14 -17.76
C LYS A 6 -8.83 -16.01 -16.68
N GLN A 7 -8.39 -15.63 -15.49
CA GLN A 7 -9.23 -15.48 -14.32
C GLN A 7 -10.40 -14.55 -14.66
N SER A 8 -11.62 -15.06 -14.55
CA SER A 8 -12.82 -14.23 -14.70
C SER A 8 -12.90 -13.28 -13.51
N VAL A 9 -13.31 -12.04 -13.77
CA VAL A 9 -13.57 -11.07 -12.69
C VAL A 9 -14.83 -11.52 -11.95
N PRO A 10 -14.80 -11.64 -10.60
CA PRO A 10 -15.99 -11.98 -9.84
C PRO A 10 -17.16 -11.02 -10.14
N GLY A 11 -18.38 -11.56 -10.31
CA GLY A 11 -19.56 -10.75 -10.64
C GLY A 11 -19.76 -9.57 -9.69
N LEU A 12 -19.53 -9.79 -8.39
CA LEU A 12 -19.58 -8.72 -7.37
C LEU A 12 -18.64 -7.54 -7.66
N ILE A 13 -17.55 -7.76 -8.38
CA ILE A 13 -16.59 -6.71 -8.77
C ILE A 13 -16.99 -6.09 -10.09
N VAL A 14 -17.35 -6.91 -11.11
CA VAL A 14 -17.77 -6.41 -12.44
C VAL A 14 -18.92 -5.41 -12.33
N ASP A 15 -19.92 -5.70 -11.53
CA ASP A 15 -21.11 -4.84 -11.31
C ASP A 15 -20.74 -3.44 -10.77
N ARG A 16 -19.61 -3.34 -10.08
CA ARG A 16 -19.08 -2.10 -9.50
C ARG A 16 -18.16 -1.34 -10.44
N MET A 17 -17.63 -2.00 -11.45
CA MET A 17 -16.69 -1.37 -12.38
C MET A 17 -17.39 -0.38 -13.30
N ARG A 18 -16.67 0.69 -13.61
CA ARG A 18 -17.10 1.73 -14.54
C ARG A 18 -15.97 2.07 -15.50
N CYS A 19 -16.33 2.32 -16.73
CA CYS A 19 -15.37 2.77 -17.73
C CYS A 19 -14.79 4.15 -17.35
N PRO A 20 -13.49 4.32 -17.17
CA PRO A 20 -12.90 5.61 -16.81
C PRO A 20 -12.99 6.67 -17.94
N ARG A 21 -13.36 6.26 -19.17
CA ARG A 21 -13.55 7.20 -20.30
C ARG A 21 -14.96 7.74 -20.45
N CYS A 22 -15.98 6.93 -20.13
CA CYS A 22 -17.38 7.30 -20.38
C CYS A 22 -18.33 7.04 -19.20
N GLY A 23 -17.85 6.46 -18.09
CA GLY A 23 -18.64 6.18 -16.89
C GLY A 23 -19.62 5.01 -17.01
N SER A 24 -19.78 4.40 -18.20
CA SER A 24 -20.73 3.29 -18.38
C SER A 24 -20.26 2.01 -17.68
N PRO A 25 -21.20 1.11 -17.33
CA PRO A 25 -20.89 -0.23 -16.86
C PRO A 25 -19.97 -0.97 -17.83
N VAL A 26 -19.29 -1.98 -17.32
CA VAL A 26 -18.40 -2.83 -18.13
C VAL A 26 -18.85 -4.28 -18.06
N GLU A 27 -18.50 -5.04 -19.08
CA GLU A 27 -18.70 -6.49 -19.17
C GLU A 27 -17.36 -7.19 -19.15
N ASP A 28 -17.34 -8.34 -18.50
CA ASP A 28 -16.15 -9.18 -18.38
C ASP A 28 -16.08 -10.19 -19.54
N HIS A 29 -15.07 -10.06 -20.38
CA HIS A 29 -14.74 -10.99 -21.45
C HIS A 29 -13.45 -11.74 -21.17
N ALA A 30 -13.19 -12.81 -21.92
CA ALA A 30 -12.02 -13.68 -21.69
C ALA A 30 -10.66 -12.92 -21.79
N ALA A 31 -10.55 -11.92 -22.67
CA ALA A 31 -9.29 -11.21 -22.94
C ALA A 31 -9.27 -9.77 -22.44
N ASP A 32 -10.42 -9.19 -22.17
CA ASP A 32 -10.57 -7.76 -21.84
C ASP A 32 -11.84 -7.53 -21.02
N VAL A 33 -11.92 -6.32 -20.49
CA VAL A 33 -13.14 -5.75 -19.94
C VAL A 33 -13.62 -4.68 -20.92
N VAL A 34 -14.89 -4.71 -21.31
CA VAL A 34 -15.45 -3.86 -22.37
C VAL A 34 -16.63 -3.08 -21.84
N CYS A 35 -16.73 -1.79 -22.13
CA CYS A 35 -17.89 -0.98 -21.77
C CYS A 35 -18.88 -0.87 -22.95
N GLU A 36 -20.11 -0.46 -22.67
CA GLU A 36 -21.15 -0.21 -23.69
C GLU A 36 -20.70 0.80 -24.78
N GLY A 37 -19.82 1.74 -24.44
CA GLY A 37 -19.20 2.68 -25.38
C GLY A 37 -18.10 2.08 -26.26
N GLY A 38 -17.82 0.77 -26.14
CA GLY A 38 -16.84 0.04 -26.94
C GLY A 38 -15.38 0.24 -26.50
N HIS A 39 -15.11 0.91 -25.38
CA HIS A 39 -13.76 1.00 -24.84
C HIS A 39 -13.35 -0.36 -24.24
N ARG A 40 -12.11 -0.77 -24.55
CA ARG A 40 -11.54 -2.07 -24.15
C ARG A 40 -10.33 -1.88 -23.24
N PHE A 41 -10.27 -2.67 -22.18
CA PHE A 41 -9.17 -2.69 -21.22
C PHE A 41 -8.66 -4.12 -21.07
N ALA A 42 -7.41 -4.33 -21.43
CA ALA A 42 -6.85 -5.67 -21.55
C ALA A 42 -6.76 -6.40 -20.20
N LYS A 43 -7.06 -7.67 -20.19
CA LYS A 43 -6.62 -8.57 -19.13
C LYS A 43 -5.22 -9.09 -19.47
N ARG A 44 -4.28 -8.76 -18.64
CA ARG A 44 -2.90 -9.27 -18.70
C ARG A 44 -2.74 -10.37 -17.67
N GLU A 45 -1.63 -11.05 -17.65
CA GLU A 45 -1.25 -12.16 -16.77
C GLU A 45 -1.77 -12.05 -15.31
N GLY A 46 -3.09 -12.18 -15.10
CA GLY A 46 -3.75 -12.17 -13.80
C GLY A 46 -4.22 -10.79 -13.28
N PHE A 47 -4.22 -9.72 -14.11
CA PHE A 47 -4.78 -8.42 -13.73
C PHE A 47 -5.50 -7.71 -14.88
N VAL A 48 -6.38 -6.78 -14.56
CA VAL A 48 -7.06 -5.89 -15.52
C VAL A 48 -6.26 -4.59 -15.64
N ASP A 49 -5.87 -4.23 -16.85
CA ASP A 49 -4.98 -3.10 -17.15
C ASP A 49 -5.74 -1.85 -17.62
N PHE A 50 -5.91 -0.87 -16.72
CA PHE A 50 -6.42 0.45 -17.03
C PHE A 50 -5.30 1.51 -17.18
N SER A 51 -4.03 1.09 -17.23
CA SER A 51 -2.88 2.00 -17.27
C SER A 51 -2.88 2.93 -18.50
N THR A 52 -3.58 2.57 -19.56
CA THR A 52 -3.69 3.36 -20.80
C THR A 52 -4.49 4.65 -20.64
N VAL A 53 -5.22 4.80 -19.56
CA VAL A 53 -6.02 6.00 -19.25
C VAL A 53 -5.50 6.76 -18.02
N MET A 54 -4.43 6.28 -17.40
CA MET A 54 -3.80 6.95 -16.27
C MET A 54 -2.99 8.16 -16.73
N ASP A 55 -3.10 9.25 -15.97
CA ASP A 55 -2.21 10.41 -16.13
C ASP A 55 -0.88 10.13 -15.38
N LYS A 56 0.18 9.87 -16.14
CA LYS A 56 1.51 9.54 -15.61
C LYS A 56 2.47 10.69 -15.89
N VAL A 57 2.35 11.78 -15.14
CA VAL A 57 3.18 12.98 -15.32
C VAL A 57 3.95 13.32 -14.04
N GLY A 58 5.18 13.76 -14.18
CA GLY A 58 5.95 14.39 -13.11
C GLY A 58 6.36 13.44 -11.96
N SER A 59 6.01 13.81 -10.73
CA SER A 59 6.33 13.04 -9.51
C SER A 59 5.50 11.76 -9.42
N THR A 60 4.26 11.76 -9.89
CA THR A 60 3.42 10.56 -9.96
C THR A 60 4.09 9.46 -10.77
N GLU A 61 4.59 9.75 -11.97
CA GLU A 61 5.30 8.76 -12.81
C GLU A 61 6.53 8.18 -12.09
N ARG A 62 7.32 9.05 -11.44
CA ARG A 62 8.52 8.60 -10.70
C ARG A 62 8.14 7.74 -9.49
N THR A 63 7.11 8.09 -8.76
CA THR A 63 6.58 7.33 -7.62
C THR A 63 6.13 5.95 -8.08
N LEU A 64 5.29 5.86 -9.11
CA LEU A 64 4.82 4.59 -9.67
C LEU A 64 5.98 3.73 -10.19
N THR A 65 6.97 4.34 -10.85
CA THR A 65 8.15 3.63 -11.35
C THR A 65 9.00 3.07 -10.21
N SER A 66 9.18 3.83 -9.13
CA SER A 66 9.95 3.42 -7.96
C SER A 66 9.31 2.23 -7.25
N PHE A 67 8.03 2.36 -6.87
CA PHE A 67 7.31 1.29 -6.17
C PHE A 67 7.08 0.06 -7.06
N GLY A 68 6.84 0.25 -8.36
CA GLY A 68 6.78 -0.85 -9.31
C GLY A 68 8.07 -1.66 -9.35
N TYR A 69 9.23 -0.98 -9.38
CA TYR A 69 10.52 -1.66 -9.30
C TYR A 69 10.71 -2.36 -7.95
N GLU A 70 10.41 -1.67 -6.85
CA GLU A 70 10.58 -2.19 -5.48
C GLU A 70 9.83 -3.49 -5.29
N TRP A 71 8.52 -3.49 -5.52
CA TRP A 71 7.66 -4.65 -5.27
C TRP A 71 7.90 -5.81 -6.24
N ASN A 72 8.40 -5.57 -7.44
CA ASN A 72 8.89 -6.63 -8.34
C ASN A 72 10.29 -7.14 -7.95
N ALA A 73 11.13 -6.30 -7.34
CA ALA A 73 12.47 -6.69 -6.89
C ALA A 73 12.48 -7.40 -5.53
N PHE A 74 11.41 -7.23 -4.73
CA PHE A 74 11.18 -7.82 -3.40
C PHE A 74 9.79 -8.47 -3.36
N ASP A 75 9.46 -9.29 -4.36
CA ASP A 75 8.12 -9.78 -4.66
C ASP A 75 7.62 -10.89 -3.73
N GLU A 76 8.48 -11.57 -2.98
CA GLU A 76 8.08 -12.67 -2.09
C GLU A 76 7.16 -12.16 -0.96
N VAL A 77 6.00 -12.82 -0.78
CA VAL A 77 5.15 -12.73 0.42
C VAL A 77 5.63 -13.78 1.41
N ARG A 78 5.65 -13.46 2.71
CA ARG A 78 6.33 -14.25 3.74
C ARG A 78 5.51 -14.32 5.02
N ASP A 79 5.84 -15.28 5.88
CA ASP A 79 5.23 -15.44 7.21
C ASP A 79 5.33 -14.16 8.09
N GLU A 80 6.36 -13.34 7.85
CA GLU A 80 6.51 -12.04 8.53
C GLU A 80 5.39 -11.06 8.18
N ASP A 81 4.79 -11.17 6.99
CA ASP A 81 3.68 -10.33 6.58
C ASP A 81 2.42 -10.62 7.43
N GLU A 82 2.27 -11.85 7.96
CA GLU A 82 1.21 -12.21 8.91
C GLU A 82 1.38 -11.50 10.25
N HIS A 83 2.61 -11.43 10.77
CA HIS A 83 2.89 -10.66 11.99
C HIS A 83 2.63 -9.16 11.80
N PHE A 84 2.94 -8.62 10.63
CA PHE A 84 2.57 -7.24 10.31
C PHE A 84 1.04 -7.05 10.26
N ALA A 85 0.31 -8.01 9.69
CA ALA A 85 -1.14 -7.95 9.63
C ALA A 85 -1.78 -7.86 11.03
N GLU A 86 -1.26 -8.59 12.04
CA GLU A 86 -1.72 -8.48 13.42
C GLU A 86 -1.63 -7.04 13.96
N ILE A 87 -0.58 -6.31 13.58
CA ILE A 87 -0.39 -4.91 13.99
C ILE A 87 -1.34 -3.99 13.20
N TYR A 88 -1.44 -4.19 11.89
CA TYR A 88 -2.21 -3.32 11.00
C TYR A 88 -3.71 -3.50 11.19
N PHE A 89 -4.17 -4.74 11.44
CA PHE A 89 -5.60 -5.08 11.56
C PHE A 89 -6.10 -5.19 13.01
N ARG A 90 -5.29 -4.77 13.99
CA ARG A 90 -5.60 -4.89 15.43
C ARG A 90 -6.96 -4.34 15.80
N ASP A 91 -7.37 -3.21 15.21
CA ASP A 91 -8.61 -2.50 15.51
C ASP A 91 -9.77 -2.93 14.59
N LEU A 92 -9.53 -3.86 13.66
CA LEU A 92 -10.50 -4.30 12.66
C LEU A 92 -11.20 -5.58 13.09
N ASP A 93 -12.53 -5.59 13.02
CA ASP A 93 -13.32 -6.82 13.14
C ASP A 93 -13.30 -7.60 11.82
N LEU A 94 -12.33 -8.51 11.69
CA LEU A 94 -12.16 -9.33 10.49
C LEU A 94 -13.35 -10.26 10.23
N ASP A 95 -14.02 -10.76 11.26
CA ASP A 95 -15.20 -11.62 11.09
C ASP A 95 -16.40 -10.84 10.55
N GLY A 96 -16.51 -9.56 10.90
CA GLY A 96 -17.52 -8.64 10.38
C GLY A 96 -17.37 -8.32 8.89
N LEU A 97 -16.25 -8.68 8.27
CA LEU A 97 -15.99 -8.45 6.84
C LEU A 97 -16.51 -9.56 5.90
N ARG A 98 -16.93 -10.73 6.40
CA ARG A 98 -17.21 -11.94 5.57
C ARG A 98 -18.23 -11.76 4.45
N SER A 99 -19.14 -10.82 4.57
CA SER A 99 -20.14 -10.50 3.53
C SER A 99 -19.82 -9.23 2.74
N LYS A 100 -18.67 -8.61 3.01
CA LYS A 100 -18.27 -7.31 2.49
C LYS A 100 -17.48 -7.43 1.20
N VAL A 101 -17.53 -6.37 0.39
CA VAL A 101 -16.66 -6.18 -0.78
C VAL A 101 -15.61 -5.16 -0.43
N GLY A 102 -14.33 -5.53 -0.57
CA GLY A 102 -13.18 -4.73 -0.19
C GLY A 102 -12.42 -4.13 -1.36
N LEU A 103 -11.67 -3.06 -1.07
CA LEU A 103 -10.67 -2.44 -1.93
C LEU A 103 -9.37 -2.28 -1.14
N ASP A 104 -8.29 -2.89 -1.59
CA ASP A 104 -6.92 -2.60 -1.14
C ASP A 104 -6.29 -1.60 -2.11
N ALA A 105 -6.30 -0.32 -1.72
CA ALA A 105 -5.88 0.80 -2.54
C ALA A 105 -4.39 1.08 -2.35
N GLY A 106 -3.59 0.67 -3.33
CA GLY A 106 -2.13 0.63 -3.29
C GLY A 106 -1.64 -0.71 -2.74
N CYS A 107 -2.13 -1.81 -3.28
CA CYS A 107 -1.87 -3.17 -2.78
C CYS A 107 -0.39 -3.60 -2.87
N GLY A 108 0.44 -2.90 -3.66
CA GLY A 108 1.82 -3.27 -3.92
C GLY A 108 1.92 -4.70 -4.46
N LYS A 109 2.64 -5.57 -3.75
CA LYS A 109 2.77 -7.00 -4.08
C LYS A 109 1.63 -7.89 -3.57
N GLY A 110 0.56 -7.31 -3.01
CA GLY A 110 -0.63 -8.03 -2.53
C GLY A 110 -0.47 -8.72 -1.17
N ARG A 111 0.48 -8.30 -0.33
CA ARG A 111 0.76 -8.96 0.96
C ARG A 111 -0.40 -8.89 1.95
N PHE A 112 -1.08 -7.75 2.04
CA PHE A 112 -2.22 -7.57 2.93
C PHE A 112 -3.53 -8.02 2.28
N THR A 113 -3.67 -7.81 0.97
CA THR A 113 -4.79 -8.35 0.18
C THR A 113 -4.93 -9.86 0.39
N ARG A 114 -3.83 -10.63 0.35
CA ARG A 114 -3.84 -12.09 0.56
C ARG A 114 -4.51 -12.50 1.88
N ILE A 115 -4.29 -11.70 2.93
CA ILE A 115 -4.86 -11.98 4.27
C ILE A 115 -6.31 -11.53 4.34
N LEU A 116 -6.62 -10.33 3.82
CA LEU A 116 -7.98 -9.79 3.82
C LEU A 116 -8.92 -10.61 2.94
N ALA A 117 -8.43 -11.21 1.85
CA ALA A 117 -9.21 -12.06 0.96
C ALA A 117 -9.88 -13.24 1.67
N ASP A 118 -9.26 -13.79 2.72
CA ASP A 118 -9.84 -14.87 3.53
C ASP A 118 -11.03 -14.40 4.40
N HIS A 119 -11.20 -13.10 4.54
CA HIS A 119 -12.23 -12.47 5.36
C HIS A 119 -13.26 -11.69 4.55
N LEU A 120 -13.08 -11.50 3.26
CA LEU A 120 -13.97 -10.73 2.39
C LEU A 120 -14.74 -11.63 1.41
N ALA A 121 -15.95 -11.23 1.03
CA ALA A 121 -16.72 -11.91 0.00
C ALA A 121 -16.08 -11.74 -1.39
N ALA A 122 -15.54 -10.54 -1.66
CA ALA A 122 -14.73 -10.24 -2.83
C ALA A 122 -13.83 -9.05 -2.53
N GLU A 123 -12.68 -8.96 -3.19
CA GLU A 123 -11.71 -7.90 -2.99
C GLU A 123 -11.07 -7.43 -4.30
N VAL A 124 -10.86 -6.14 -4.41
CA VAL A 124 -10.03 -5.54 -5.45
C VAL A 124 -8.67 -5.19 -4.88
N ALA A 125 -7.61 -5.73 -5.47
CA ALA A 125 -6.22 -5.33 -5.23
C ALA A 125 -5.83 -4.30 -6.29
N LEU A 126 -5.80 -3.02 -5.94
CA LEU A 126 -5.54 -1.94 -6.88
C LEU A 126 -4.16 -1.32 -6.63
N ASP A 127 -3.37 -1.19 -7.69
CA ASP A 127 -2.12 -0.43 -7.68
C ASP A 127 -1.88 0.27 -9.03
N GLY A 128 -1.35 1.48 -9.00
CA GLY A 128 -1.04 2.25 -10.22
C GLY A 128 0.26 1.83 -10.89
N SER A 129 1.14 1.13 -10.19
CA SER A 129 2.47 0.76 -10.64
C SER A 129 2.50 -0.64 -11.28
N SER A 130 3.67 -1.05 -11.79
CA SER A 130 3.89 -2.43 -12.23
C SER A 130 3.96 -3.46 -11.09
N ALA A 131 3.79 -3.04 -9.83
CA ALA A 131 3.66 -3.94 -8.68
C ALA A 131 2.50 -4.93 -8.83
N VAL A 132 1.47 -4.60 -9.61
CA VAL A 132 0.36 -5.49 -9.95
C VAL A 132 0.81 -6.83 -10.56
N GLU A 133 1.97 -6.87 -11.21
CA GLU A 133 2.56 -8.11 -11.72
C GLU A 133 2.96 -9.05 -10.57
N ALA A 134 3.57 -8.50 -9.52
CA ALA A 134 3.89 -9.26 -8.31
C ALA A 134 2.61 -9.65 -7.55
N ALA A 135 1.65 -8.71 -7.41
CA ALA A 135 0.35 -8.98 -6.81
C ALA A 135 -0.40 -10.12 -7.52
N ALA A 136 -0.48 -10.09 -8.85
CA ALA A 136 -1.12 -11.13 -9.65
C ALA A 136 -0.48 -12.52 -9.45
N ARG A 137 0.85 -12.58 -9.28
CA ARG A 137 1.54 -13.83 -8.95
C ARG A 137 1.23 -14.32 -7.54
N ASN A 138 1.27 -13.42 -6.55
CA ASN A 138 1.10 -13.75 -5.14
C ASN A 138 -0.35 -14.07 -4.76
N LEU A 139 -1.32 -13.49 -5.48
CA LEU A 139 -2.76 -13.68 -5.25
C LEU A 139 -3.36 -14.78 -6.14
N ARG A 140 -2.52 -15.48 -6.91
CA ARG A 140 -2.96 -16.63 -7.71
C ARG A 140 -3.56 -17.69 -6.79
N GLY A 141 -4.79 -18.07 -7.05
CA GLY A 141 -5.54 -19.03 -6.23
C GLY A 141 -6.62 -18.41 -5.33
N HIS A 142 -6.61 -17.07 -5.13
CA HIS A 142 -7.69 -16.37 -4.46
C HIS A 142 -8.75 -15.97 -5.51
N SER A 143 -9.75 -16.86 -5.72
CA SER A 143 -10.78 -16.67 -6.75
C SER A 143 -11.72 -15.48 -6.49
N ASN A 144 -11.74 -14.97 -5.26
CA ASN A 144 -12.51 -13.80 -4.84
C ASN A 144 -11.72 -12.47 -4.98
N VAL A 145 -10.47 -12.50 -5.47
CA VAL A 145 -9.64 -11.30 -5.65
C VAL A 145 -9.52 -10.95 -7.14
N THR A 146 -9.65 -9.65 -7.43
CA THR A 146 -9.35 -9.07 -8.75
C THR A 146 -8.21 -8.07 -8.62
N VAL A 147 -7.12 -8.32 -9.32
CA VAL A 147 -6.01 -7.37 -9.40
C VAL A 147 -6.28 -6.36 -10.51
N VAL A 148 -6.13 -5.07 -10.21
CA VAL A 148 -6.42 -3.97 -11.14
C VAL A 148 -5.26 -2.98 -11.17
N GLN A 149 -4.75 -2.67 -12.36
CA GLN A 149 -3.80 -1.58 -12.55
C GLN A 149 -4.54 -0.30 -12.91
N ALA A 150 -4.65 0.62 -11.94
CA ALA A 150 -5.28 1.93 -12.14
C ALA A 150 -4.78 2.95 -11.11
N ASP A 151 -4.94 4.24 -11.40
CA ASP A 151 -4.74 5.31 -10.42
C ASP A 151 -5.87 5.27 -9.39
N LEU A 152 -5.54 5.24 -8.11
CA LEU A 152 -6.54 5.22 -7.04
C LEU A 152 -7.43 6.49 -7.02
N ARG A 153 -6.92 7.61 -7.58
CA ARG A 153 -7.66 8.88 -7.68
C ARG A 153 -8.71 8.86 -8.78
N ASP A 154 -8.55 7.97 -9.76
CA ASP A 154 -9.49 7.79 -10.88
C ASP A 154 -9.67 6.30 -11.16
N ALA A 155 -9.94 5.55 -10.09
CA ALA A 155 -10.15 4.11 -10.18
C ALA A 155 -11.46 3.79 -10.92
N PRO A 156 -11.50 2.68 -11.69
CA PRO A 156 -12.60 2.35 -12.57
C PRO A 156 -13.80 1.76 -11.81
N PHE A 157 -14.30 2.48 -10.78
CA PHE A 157 -15.39 2.03 -9.93
C PHE A 157 -16.44 3.14 -9.71
N ALA A 158 -17.68 2.73 -9.52
CA ALA A 158 -18.75 3.65 -9.16
C ALA A 158 -18.54 4.20 -7.73
N PRO A 159 -18.98 5.42 -7.42
CA PRO A 159 -19.04 5.90 -6.05
C PRO A 159 -19.83 4.94 -5.15
N GLY A 160 -19.40 4.79 -3.88
CA GLY A 160 -20.05 3.92 -2.92
C GLY A 160 -19.95 2.42 -3.23
N SER A 161 -18.92 1.99 -3.95
CA SER A 161 -18.77 0.61 -4.41
C SER A 161 -18.27 -0.36 -3.33
N PHE A 162 -17.58 0.12 -2.31
CA PHE A 162 -16.86 -0.77 -1.38
C PHE A 162 -17.35 -0.61 0.06
N ASP A 163 -17.63 -1.73 0.70
CA ASP A 163 -18.00 -1.79 2.12
C ASP A 163 -16.79 -1.61 3.04
N PHE A 164 -15.60 -1.95 2.54
CA PHE A 164 -14.34 -1.83 3.24
C PHE A 164 -13.24 -1.34 2.29
N ILE A 165 -12.43 -0.38 2.74
CA ILE A 165 -11.26 0.09 2.00
C ILE A 165 -10.04 0.04 2.91
N SER A 166 -8.95 -0.56 2.45
CA SER A 166 -7.62 -0.41 3.06
C SER A 166 -6.71 0.44 2.18
N SER A 167 -5.89 1.31 2.78
CA SER A 167 -4.81 2.02 2.11
C SER A 167 -3.61 2.14 3.05
N LEU A 168 -2.70 1.20 2.91
CA LEU A 168 -1.66 0.95 3.91
C LEU A 168 -0.28 1.31 3.37
N GLY A 169 0.21 2.50 3.75
CA GLY A 169 1.53 2.97 3.31
C GLY A 169 1.53 3.63 1.93
N VAL A 170 0.43 4.24 1.49
CA VAL A 170 0.24 4.72 0.12
C VAL A 170 0.02 6.23 0.03
N LEU A 171 -0.99 6.76 0.72
CA LEU A 171 -1.45 8.14 0.50
C LEU A 171 -0.34 9.18 0.72
N HIS A 172 0.54 8.97 1.67
CA HIS A 172 1.64 9.89 1.96
C HIS A 172 2.76 9.91 0.89
N HIS A 173 2.63 9.10 -0.15
CA HIS A 173 3.49 9.10 -1.34
C HIS A 173 2.83 9.74 -2.57
N LEU A 174 1.59 10.21 -2.45
CA LEU A 174 0.92 10.97 -3.50
C LEU A 174 1.36 12.43 -3.50
N ASP A 175 1.23 13.11 -4.62
CA ASP A 175 1.47 14.56 -4.72
C ASP A 175 0.46 15.36 -3.91
N ASP A 176 -0.81 14.92 -3.92
CA ASP A 176 -1.89 15.43 -3.07
C ASP A 176 -2.51 14.27 -2.26
N PRO A 177 -2.02 14.02 -1.05
CA PRO A 177 -2.51 12.94 -0.19
C PRO A 177 -3.97 13.12 0.25
N PHE A 178 -4.42 14.36 0.46
CA PHE A 178 -5.80 14.62 0.86
C PHE A 178 -6.78 14.35 -0.29
N GLU A 179 -6.44 14.73 -1.52
CA GLU A 179 -7.26 14.39 -2.69
C GLU A 179 -7.33 12.88 -2.89
N GLY A 180 -6.21 12.17 -2.72
CA GLY A 180 -6.21 10.71 -2.74
C GLY A 180 -7.15 10.10 -1.70
N PHE A 181 -7.09 10.59 -0.46
CA PHE A 181 -7.99 10.17 0.62
C PHE A 181 -9.46 10.46 0.28
N ARG A 182 -9.75 11.68 -0.19
CA ARG A 182 -11.11 12.09 -0.57
C ARG A 182 -11.69 11.17 -1.65
N ARG A 183 -10.88 10.80 -2.65
CA ARG A 183 -11.31 9.85 -3.70
C ARG A 183 -11.61 8.46 -3.15
N LEU A 184 -10.81 7.97 -2.20
CA LEU A 184 -11.12 6.70 -1.54
C LEU A 184 -12.45 6.78 -0.78
N VAL A 185 -12.72 7.90 -0.11
CA VAL A 185 -13.99 8.12 0.56
C VAL A 185 -15.17 8.17 -0.43
N ASP A 186 -14.99 8.73 -1.65
CA ASP A 186 -16.02 8.70 -2.67
C ASP A 186 -16.42 7.25 -3.06
N TYR A 187 -15.47 6.30 -3.05
CA TYR A 187 -15.73 4.88 -3.33
C TYR A 187 -16.31 4.11 -2.14
N LEU A 188 -16.26 4.67 -0.93
CA LEU A 188 -16.74 4.01 0.28
C LEU A 188 -18.28 4.01 0.33
N ALA A 189 -18.89 2.86 0.52
CA ALA A 189 -20.34 2.69 0.67
C ALA A 189 -20.86 3.37 1.95
N PRO A 190 -22.17 3.67 2.05
CA PRO A 190 -22.81 4.03 3.33
C PRO A 190 -22.55 2.94 4.39
N LYS A 191 -22.19 3.33 5.60
CA LYS A 191 -21.76 2.43 6.70
C LYS A 191 -20.49 1.62 6.39
N GLY A 192 -19.76 1.97 5.31
CA GLY A 192 -18.48 1.36 4.99
C GLY A 192 -17.36 1.84 5.92
N GLN A 193 -16.32 1.04 6.04
CA GLN A 193 -15.16 1.31 6.88
C GLN A 193 -13.89 1.51 6.03
N ILE A 194 -13.02 2.41 6.48
CA ILE A 194 -11.71 2.65 5.87
C ILE A 194 -10.60 2.47 6.89
N LEU A 195 -9.59 1.67 6.55
CA LEU A 195 -8.38 1.45 7.33
C LEU A 195 -7.19 2.09 6.63
N LEU A 196 -6.52 2.99 7.33
CA LEU A 196 -5.37 3.74 6.81
C LEU A 196 -4.10 3.48 7.61
N TYR A 197 -2.97 3.47 6.91
CA TYR A 197 -1.66 3.63 7.53
C TYR A 197 -0.90 4.76 6.86
N LEU A 198 -0.50 5.76 7.66
CA LEU A 198 0.21 6.96 7.24
C LEU A 198 1.47 7.17 8.10
N TYR A 199 2.52 7.72 7.51
CA TYR A 199 3.72 8.01 8.28
C TYR A 199 3.51 9.15 9.27
N SER A 200 3.88 8.90 10.55
CA SER A 200 3.81 9.92 11.60
C SER A 200 5.04 10.82 11.59
N ARG A 201 4.82 12.07 12.00
CA ARG A 201 5.88 13.02 12.31
C ARG A 201 6.16 12.96 13.81
N PRO A 202 7.43 12.76 14.23
CA PRO A 202 7.77 12.79 15.66
C PRO A 202 7.32 14.10 16.31
N ALA A 203 6.57 14.01 17.41
CA ALA A 203 6.04 15.18 18.12
C ALA A 203 7.14 16.06 18.72
N GLN A 204 8.31 15.51 19.00
CA GLN A 204 9.43 16.24 19.58
C GLN A 204 10.69 16.13 18.71
N ARG A 205 11.46 17.21 18.65
CA ARG A 205 12.80 17.18 18.05
C ARG A 205 13.74 16.33 18.91
N GLY A 206 14.28 15.29 18.32
CA GLY A 206 15.23 14.37 18.96
C GLY A 206 16.10 13.67 17.92
N VAL A 207 16.88 12.69 18.35
CA VAL A 207 17.77 11.92 17.45
C VAL A 207 17.01 11.33 16.27
N ARG A 208 15.78 10.85 16.50
CA ARG A 208 14.92 10.29 15.44
C ARG A 208 14.52 11.34 14.39
N SER A 209 14.14 12.55 14.80
CA SER A 209 13.78 13.60 13.83
C SER A 209 14.99 14.06 13.00
N VAL A 210 16.15 14.22 13.64
CA VAL A 210 17.40 14.59 12.95
C VAL A 210 17.81 13.50 11.94
N ALA A 211 17.68 12.22 12.31
CA ALA A 211 17.96 11.12 11.40
C ALA A 211 17.00 11.08 10.20
N LEU A 212 15.71 11.39 10.41
CA LEU A 212 14.72 11.50 9.35
C LEU A 212 14.99 12.67 8.41
N ASP A 213 15.38 13.83 8.96
CA ASP A 213 15.76 15.00 8.16
C ASP A 213 17.01 14.72 7.31
N ALA A 214 18.01 14.04 7.90
CA ALA A 214 19.20 13.60 7.16
C ALA A 214 18.86 12.60 6.06
N ALA A 215 18.01 11.61 6.33
CA ALA A 215 17.54 10.65 5.32
C ALA A 215 16.78 11.36 4.19
N THR A 216 15.95 12.36 4.52
CA THR A 216 15.25 13.18 3.52
C THR A 216 16.21 13.98 2.67
N ALA A 217 17.26 14.59 3.25
CA ALA A 217 18.29 15.31 2.52
C ALA A 217 19.08 14.38 1.56
N VAL A 218 19.44 13.17 2.00
CA VAL A 218 20.09 12.16 1.15
C VAL A 218 19.16 11.74 0.01
N ARG A 219 17.88 11.54 0.30
CA ARG A 219 16.85 11.15 -0.67
C ARG A 219 16.73 12.13 -1.84
N THR A 220 16.88 13.45 -1.63
CA THR A 220 16.83 14.45 -2.71
C THR A 220 17.86 14.19 -3.83
N VAL A 221 18.94 13.50 -3.50
CA VAL A 221 19.99 13.11 -4.46
C VAL A 221 19.75 11.70 -4.98
N THR A 222 19.44 10.76 -4.07
CA THR A 222 19.37 9.33 -4.40
C THR A 222 18.22 8.98 -5.33
N VAL A 223 17.08 9.69 -5.26
CA VAL A 223 15.93 9.50 -6.18
C VAL A 223 16.27 9.73 -7.67
N ARG A 224 17.44 10.30 -7.97
CA ARG A 224 17.93 10.49 -9.33
C ARG A 224 18.78 9.31 -9.84
N LEU A 225 19.15 8.40 -8.94
CA LEU A 225 19.97 7.24 -9.29
C LEU A 225 19.10 6.13 -9.90
N PRO A 226 19.64 5.32 -10.81
CA PRO A 226 18.94 4.15 -11.32
C PRO A 226 18.58 3.18 -10.18
N HIS A 227 17.36 2.61 -10.19
CA HIS A 227 16.89 1.71 -9.13
C HIS A 227 17.80 0.50 -8.89
N ARG A 228 18.44 -0.05 -9.96
CA ARG A 228 19.43 -1.12 -9.81
C ARG A 228 20.63 -0.68 -8.97
N THR A 229 21.09 0.55 -9.13
CA THR A 229 22.18 1.13 -8.34
C THR A 229 21.71 1.32 -6.89
N LEU A 230 20.52 1.86 -6.67
CA LEU A 230 19.94 2.00 -5.33
C LEU A 230 19.81 0.65 -4.61
N LYS A 231 19.30 -0.38 -5.30
CA LYS A 231 19.23 -1.74 -4.75
C LYS A 231 20.60 -2.28 -4.35
N ALA A 232 21.63 -2.07 -5.21
CA ALA A 232 22.99 -2.49 -4.90
C ALA A 232 23.59 -1.74 -3.70
N LEU A 233 23.27 -0.44 -3.54
CA LEU A 233 23.72 0.37 -2.40
C LEU A 233 22.95 0.07 -1.11
N SER A 234 21.70 -0.32 -1.21
CA SER A 234 20.85 -0.59 -0.02
C SER A 234 21.41 -1.72 0.84
N THR A 235 21.97 -2.77 0.24
CA THR A 235 22.54 -3.90 0.97
C THR A 235 23.74 -3.51 1.85
N PRO A 236 24.82 -2.85 1.36
CA PRO A 236 25.93 -2.44 2.22
C PRO A 236 25.55 -1.37 3.23
N ILE A 237 24.64 -0.45 2.89
CA ILE A 237 24.10 0.55 3.85
C ILE A 237 23.35 -0.16 4.98
N ALA A 238 22.44 -1.06 4.63
CA ALA A 238 21.72 -1.87 5.63
C ALA A 238 22.68 -2.72 6.48
N ALA A 239 23.74 -3.29 5.90
CA ALA A 239 24.74 -4.05 6.64
C ALA A 239 25.48 -3.18 7.66
N LEU A 240 25.84 -1.94 7.27
CA LEU A 240 26.46 -0.98 8.17
C LEU A 240 25.51 -0.61 9.33
N LEU A 241 24.25 -0.28 9.03
CA LEU A 241 23.23 0.04 10.03
C LEU A 241 22.95 -1.15 10.95
N TYR A 242 22.88 -2.34 10.41
CA TYR A 242 22.67 -3.57 11.16
C TYR A 242 23.80 -3.85 12.13
N ALA A 243 25.05 -3.75 11.66
CA ALA A 243 26.23 -3.96 12.48
C ALA A 243 26.40 -2.88 13.57
N SER A 244 26.05 -1.61 13.23
CA SER A 244 26.24 -0.48 14.15
C SER A 244 25.16 -0.36 15.22
N PHE A 245 23.92 -0.77 14.93
CA PHE A 245 22.78 -0.52 15.82
C PHE A 245 22.01 -1.79 16.21
N VAL A 246 21.69 -2.66 15.24
CA VAL A 246 20.83 -3.82 15.49
C VAL A 246 21.57 -4.90 16.28
N LEU A 247 22.80 -5.28 15.87
CA LEU A 247 23.57 -6.30 16.59
C LEU A 247 23.93 -5.87 18.02
N PRO A 248 24.45 -4.63 18.26
CA PRO A 248 24.68 -4.14 19.62
C PRO A 248 23.40 -4.08 20.46
N GLY A 249 22.27 -3.64 19.86
CA GLY A 249 20.99 -3.65 20.53
C GLY A 249 20.53 -5.04 20.96
N ARG A 250 20.57 -6.02 20.07
CA ARG A 250 20.28 -7.45 20.38
C ARG A 250 21.18 -8.00 21.49
N TRP A 251 22.46 -7.65 21.45
CA TRP A 251 23.40 -8.08 22.51
C TRP A 251 23.08 -7.40 23.84
N GLY A 252 22.73 -6.09 23.81
CA GLY A 252 22.30 -5.32 24.97
C GLY A 252 21.05 -5.90 25.63
N ASP A 253 20.04 -6.27 24.84
CA ASP A 253 18.80 -6.88 25.34
C ASP A 253 19.08 -8.22 26.02
N ARG A 254 19.87 -9.09 25.38
CA ARG A 254 20.28 -10.39 25.97
C ARG A 254 21.04 -10.24 27.26
N ARG A 255 21.85 -9.18 27.42
CA ARG A 255 22.69 -8.90 28.58
C ARG A 255 22.05 -7.93 29.56
N LYS A 256 20.84 -7.41 29.26
CA LYS A 256 20.11 -6.40 30.04
C LYS A 256 20.93 -5.10 30.27
N ILE A 257 21.67 -4.67 29.25
CA ILE A 257 22.49 -3.46 29.30
C ILE A 257 21.64 -2.25 28.88
N ALA A 258 21.19 -1.48 29.86
CA ALA A 258 20.31 -0.33 29.65
C ALA A 258 20.85 0.72 28.64
N ALA A 259 22.17 0.93 28.60
CA ALA A 259 22.78 1.87 27.67
C ALA A 259 22.62 1.48 26.19
N LEU A 260 22.39 0.20 25.89
CA LEU A 260 22.19 -0.32 24.54
C LEU A 260 20.71 -0.49 24.18
N ALA A 261 19.81 -0.47 25.16
CA ALA A 261 18.37 -0.60 24.94
C ALA A 261 17.79 0.56 24.11
N GLY A 262 18.33 1.78 24.28
CA GLY A 262 17.90 3.01 23.57
C GLY A 262 18.56 3.24 22.20
N LEU A 263 19.31 2.26 21.67
CA LEU A 263 19.91 2.41 20.34
C LEU A 263 18.84 2.48 19.24
N PRO A 264 19.07 3.31 18.19
CA PRO A 264 18.21 3.33 17.01
C PRO A 264 18.03 1.95 16.39
N MET A 265 17.01 1.80 15.54
CA MET A 265 16.71 0.56 14.81
C MET A 265 16.24 -0.60 15.70
N ASP A 266 15.63 -0.30 16.85
CA ASP A 266 15.06 -1.31 17.77
C ASP A 266 14.01 -2.20 17.09
N THR A 267 13.19 -1.62 16.20
CA THR A 267 12.18 -2.33 15.39
C THR A 267 12.75 -3.42 14.47
N TYR A 268 14.08 -3.44 14.23
CA TYR A 268 14.74 -4.46 13.42
C TYR A 268 15.44 -5.55 14.26
N ARG A 269 15.36 -5.47 15.59
CA ARG A 269 16.00 -6.45 16.45
C ARG A 269 15.42 -7.85 16.29
N ASP A 270 14.13 -7.95 16.02
CA ASP A 270 13.40 -9.20 15.81
C ASP A 270 13.08 -9.50 14.33
N LYS A 271 13.47 -8.59 13.41
CA LYS A 271 13.26 -8.75 11.98
C LYS A 271 14.50 -9.33 11.29
N PRO A 272 14.33 -10.05 10.17
CA PRO A 272 15.45 -10.50 9.36
C PRO A 272 16.16 -9.32 8.71
N PHE A 273 17.46 -9.51 8.40
CA PHE A 273 18.31 -8.48 7.78
C PHE A 273 17.72 -7.91 6.47
N ARG A 274 17.07 -8.76 5.68
CA ARG A 274 16.44 -8.36 4.41
C ARG A 274 15.34 -7.31 4.56
N SER A 275 14.60 -7.28 5.70
CA SER A 275 13.60 -6.26 5.96
C SER A 275 14.26 -4.88 6.10
N LEU A 276 15.44 -4.81 6.73
CA LEU A 276 16.23 -3.58 6.77
C LEU A 276 16.76 -3.18 5.38
N VAL A 277 17.09 -4.15 4.52
CA VAL A 277 17.52 -3.87 3.13
C VAL A 277 16.37 -3.27 2.34
N LEU A 278 15.15 -3.84 2.43
CA LEU A 278 13.94 -3.31 1.79
C LEU A 278 13.63 -1.89 2.27
N ASP A 279 13.55 -1.68 3.57
CA ASP A 279 13.25 -0.36 4.14
C ASP A 279 14.36 0.67 3.87
N THR A 280 15.61 0.22 3.68
CA THR A 280 16.71 1.10 3.25
C THR A 280 16.52 1.50 1.79
N PHE A 281 16.08 0.57 0.93
CA PHE A 281 15.78 0.88 -0.46
C PHE A 281 14.60 1.87 -0.56
N ASP A 282 13.48 1.60 0.12
CA ASP A 282 12.30 2.48 0.16
C ASP A 282 12.70 3.92 0.56
N ARG A 283 13.43 4.07 1.66
CA ARG A 283 13.89 5.38 2.15
C ARG A 283 14.75 6.16 1.17
N LEU A 284 15.49 5.48 0.29
CA LEU A 284 16.37 6.10 -0.70
C LEU A 284 15.69 6.34 -2.05
N SER A 285 14.62 5.61 -2.34
CA SER A 285 13.98 5.56 -3.67
C SER A 285 12.66 6.32 -3.77
N ALA A 286 11.91 6.51 -2.67
CA ALA A 286 10.61 7.16 -2.69
C ALA A 286 10.72 8.67 -3.04
N PRO A 287 10.18 9.13 -4.20
CA PRO A 287 10.32 10.53 -4.61
C PRO A 287 9.57 11.51 -3.73
N VAL A 288 8.42 11.09 -3.21
CA VAL A 288 7.54 11.88 -2.34
C VAL A 288 7.29 11.09 -1.06
N GLU A 289 7.39 11.75 0.07
CA GLU A 289 7.05 11.18 1.38
C GLU A 289 6.64 12.29 2.32
N TYR A 290 5.37 12.28 2.72
CA TYR A 290 4.84 13.18 3.74
C TYR A 290 4.75 12.46 5.09
N ARG A 291 4.82 13.26 6.18
CA ARG A 291 4.63 12.77 7.55
C ARG A 291 3.70 13.72 8.27
N TYR A 292 2.81 13.17 9.06
CA TYR A 292 1.70 13.91 9.64
C TYR A 292 1.72 13.87 11.17
N THR A 293 1.20 14.92 11.78
CA THR A 293 0.68 14.90 13.15
C THR A 293 -0.84 14.61 13.12
N TRP A 294 -1.42 14.32 14.29
CA TRP A 294 -2.87 14.11 14.36
C TRP A 294 -3.66 15.38 14.02
N GLU A 295 -3.15 16.54 14.45
CA GLU A 295 -3.78 17.83 14.17
C GLU A 295 -3.86 18.15 12.67
N GLU A 296 -2.95 17.60 11.87
CA GLU A 296 -2.97 17.72 10.41
C GLU A 296 -3.92 16.71 9.76
N LEU A 297 -4.10 15.52 10.35
CA LEU A 297 -4.96 14.45 9.81
C LEU A 297 -6.43 14.56 10.23
N ALA A 298 -6.71 14.95 11.47
CA ALA A 298 -8.08 15.02 11.99
C ALA A 298 -9.05 15.83 11.11
N PRO A 299 -8.62 16.98 10.51
CA PRO A 299 -9.45 17.74 9.58
C PRO A 299 -9.88 16.96 8.33
N TRP A 300 -9.11 15.95 7.89
CA TRP A 300 -9.47 15.15 6.71
C TRP A 300 -10.77 14.36 6.92
N PHE A 301 -10.94 13.78 8.10
CA PHE A 301 -12.13 13.01 8.48
C PHE A 301 -13.34 13.92 8.64
N THR A 302 -13.17 15.07 9.30
CA THR A 302 -14.24 16.07 9.42
C THR A 302 -14.69 16.59 8.06
N ALA A 303 -13.75 16.89 7.14
CA ALA A 303 -14.05 17.42 5.82
C ALA A 303 -14.77 16.41 4.92
N THR A 304 -14.59 15.11 5.16
CA THR A 304 -15.22 14.02 4.39
C THR A 304 -16.43 13.39 5.08
N GLY A 305 -16.77 13.84 6.29
CA GLY A 305 -17.91 13.33 7.05
C GLY A 305 -17.70 11.91 7.59
N LEU A 306 -16.45 11.48 7.77
CA LEU A 306 -16.14 10.20 8.40
C LEU A 306 -16.02 10.36 9.91
N GLU A 307 -16.46 9.34 10.65
CA GLU A 307 -16.24 9.19 12.08
C GLU A 307 -15.06 8.25 12.34
N VAL A 308 -14.14 8.69 13.21
CA VAL A 308 -12.94 7.91 13.56
C VAL A 308 -13.25 6.96 14.71
N ASP A 309 -13.13 5.66 14.48
CA ASP A 309 -13.33 4.60 15.47
C ASP A 309 -12.08 4.37 16.32
N ALA A 310 -10.90 4.39 15.68
CA ALA A 310 -9.62 4.23 16.34
C ALA A 310 -8.54 5.03 15.61
N ALA A 311 -7.62 5.63 16.37
CA ALA A 311 -6.41 6.27 15.86
C ALA A 311 -5.27 6.05 16.85
N ARG A 312 -4.15 5.46 16.36
CA ARG A 312 -2.97 5.19 17.19
C ARG A 312 -1.70 5.48 16.43
N ASP A 313 -0.75 6.13 17.11
CA ASP A 313 0.59 6.42 16.59
C ASP A 313 1.61 5.47 17.25
N GLU A 314 2.07 4.51 16.49
CA GLU A 314 3.14 3.56 16.90
C GLU A 314 4.38 3.79 16.02
N THR A 315 4.45 3.09 14.88
CA THR A 315 5.48 3.34 13.84
C THR A 315 5.01 4.31 12.76
N GLY A 316 3.77 4.70 12.83
CA GLY A 316 2.98 5.61 12.01
C GLY A 316 1.53 5.62 12.51
N TRP A 317 0.69 6.39 11.87
CA TRP A 317 -0.72 6.50 12.17
C TRP A 317 -1.49 5.30 11.59
N PHE A 318 -2.08 4.49 12.46
CA PHE A 318 -3.09 3.48 12.11
C PHE A 318 -4.45 4.08 12.45
N ILE A 319 -5.32 4.21 11.46
CA ILE A 319 -6.59 4.90 11.61
C ILE A 319 -7.69 4.03 11.01
N LEU A 320 -8.67 3.68 11.83
CA LEU A 320 -9.92 3.06 11.41
C LEU A 320 -11.02 4.11 11.51
N ALA A 321 -11.79 4.29 10.45
CA ALA A 321 -12.91 5.22 10.41
C ALA A 321 -14.06 4.62 9.59
N HIS A 322 -15.27 5.14 9.78
CA HIS A 322 -16.44 4.70 9.03
C HIS A 322 -17.26 5.87 8.49
N ARG A 323 -18.07 5.59 7.49
CA ARG A 323 -19.08 6.50 6.99
C ARG A 323 -20.37 6.26 7.81
N PRO A 324 -20.92 7.27 8.52
CA PRO A 324 -22.13 7.12 9.33
C PRO A 324 -23.40 6.79 8.52
#